data_42b8fc431c5e0ffd73851e6cc80d2fd9
#
_entry.id   42b8fc431c5e0ffd73851e6cc80d2fd9
#
_cell.length_a   1.000
_cell.length_b   1.000
_cell.length_c   1.000
_cell.angle_alpha   90.00
_cell.angle_beta   90.00
_cell.angle_gamma   90.00
#
_symmetry.space_group_name_H-M   'P 1'
#
loop_
_entity.id
_entity.type
_entity.pdbx_description
1 polymer ?
#
loop_
_entity_poly.entity_id
_entity_poly.type
_entity_poly.pdbx_seq_one_letter_code
_entity_poly.pdbx_strand_id
1 'polypeptide(L)'
;MPEWRQLLAVIGLGFRRVVGRLTGAASGRVLLSAAGVAIAVMLMTTVSGVALGLASQSTVESDNVDYWVLPEANGGTSSTLSVGGPQLGDVHTTAARLSADDRIDFVTPVQLRVVNMQAQGGNTSEYILAIGVIPREESPSVGGLPLRDLQPGDPYYANGTYSGPWTGEIVFSQAASELLGVSTGDDIVARSGGTTRNLSVTNVSQASLSSGAGPLPVAVMHLSELQRLAGGTEADIADQILVSTDDPSVQSDLEASIAGATVVSGTGVSTQSVSTSSLALAVALTAFLTAVVVGVLFVATMMGLEILASRAELAVLTAVGYSQRSQALLVLTETVAVSVVGGIGGVGLGAGAIVVFNRFAARSFGVESLATFDPLLIVYGIAVAVLIGLIAAPYPIWLSRRTDVTEVLG
;
A
#
# COMPACT_ATOMS: atom_id res chain seq x y z
N MET A 1 -38.60 14.95 31.80
CA MET A 1 -37.43 14.05 31.69
C MET A 1 -36.47 14.68 30.71
N PRO A 2 -35.15 14.70 30.95
CA PRO A 2 -34.21 15.34 30.04
C PRO A 2 -34.24 14.66 28.65
N GLU A 3 -34.29 15.49 27.61
CA GLU A 3 -34.47 15.07 26.20
C GLU A 3 -33.49 14.00 25.70
N TRP A 4 -32.25 13.98 26.26
CA TRP A 4 -31.26 12.97 25.91
C TRP A 4 -31.59 11.53 26.32
N ARG A 5 -32.38 11.33 27.43
CA ARG A 5 -32.86 10.01 27.84
C ARG A 5 -33.93 9.47 26.88
N GLN A 6 -34.75 10.34 26.32
CA GLN A 6 -35.72 9.96 25.29
C GLN A 6 -35.00 9.59 23.99
N LEU A 7 -33.96 10.33 23.62
CA LEU A 7 -33.12 10.03 22.45
C LEU A 7 -32.43 8.67 22.58
N LEU A 8 -31.83 8.36 23.73
CA LEU A 8 -31.19 7.06 23.98
C LEU A 8 -32.20 5.91 23.98
N ALA A 9 -33.41 6.12 24.49
CA ALA A 9 -34.47 5.11 24.45
C ALA A 9 -34.94 4.82 23.01
N VAL A 10 -35.07 5.86 22.16
CA VAL A 10 -35.46 5.71 20.74
C VAL A 10 -34.35 5.01 19.95
N ILE A 11 -33.07 5.34 20.20
CA ILE A 11 -31.91 4.69 19.56
C ILE A 11 -31.85 3.21 19.97
N GLY A 12 -32.02 2.90 21.27
CA GLY A 12 -32.05 1.54 21.79
C GLY A 12 -33.20 0.69 21.23
N LEU A 13 -34.37 1.30 21.08
CA LEU A 13 -35.54 0.66 20.44
C LEU A 13 -35.32 0.40 18.95
N GLY A 14 -34.72 1.34 18.22
CA GLY A 14 -34.38 1.18 16.80
C GLY A 14 -33.43 0.00 16.57
N PHE A 15 -32.35 -0.06 17.35
CA PHE A 15 -31.37 -1.15 17.24
C PHE A 15 -31.97 -2.53 17.60
N ARG A 16 -32.74 -2.59 18.68
CA ARG A 16 -33.44 -3.81 19.11
C ARG A 16 -34.46 -4.30 18.08
N ARG A 17 -35.12 -3.38 17.37
CA ARG A 17 -36.08 -3.66 16.31
C ARG A 17 -35.38 -4.24 15.06
N VAL A 18 -34.20 -3.70 14.70
CA VAL A 18 -33.38 -4.24 13.61
C VAL A 18 -32.90 -5.65 13.92
N VAL A 19 -32.36 -5.87 15.13
CA VAL A 19 -31.93 -7.22 15.55
C VAL A 19 -33.08 -8.20 15.58
N GLY A 20 -34.28 -7.82 16.10
CA GLY A 20 -35.46 -8.65 16.11
C GLY A 20 -36.03 -8.96 14.71
N ARG A 21 -35.89 -8.02 13.76
CA ARG A 21 -36.31 -8.21 12.37
C ARG A 21 -35.32 -9.06 11.56
N LEU A 22 -34.03 -9.07 11.91
CA LEU A 22 -33.04 -9.96 11.29
C LEU A 22 -33.34 -11.46 11.57
N THR A 23 -34.05 -11.76 12.65
CA THR A 23 -34.37 -13.13 13.08
C THR A 23 -35.82 -13.54 12.80
N GLY A 24 -36.68 -12.63 12.28
CA GLY A 24 -38.11 -12.85 12.07
C GLY A 24 -38.52 -13.07 10.60
N ALA A 25 -39.78 -13.46 10.39
CA ALA A 25 -40.36 -13.73 9.06
C ALA A 25 -40.45 -12.51 8.11
N ALA A 26 -40.28 -11.28 8.62
CA ALA A 26 -40.21 -10.03 7.84
C ALA A 26 -38.77 -9.63 7.42
N SER A 27 -37.82 -10.55 7.59
CA SER A 27 -36.38 -10.30 7.47
C SER A 27 -35.84 -10.01 6.05
N GLY A 28 -36.55 -10.42 5.00
CA GLY A 28 -36.01 -10.42 3.64
C GLY A 28 -35.54 -9.07 3.13
N ARG A 29 -36.31 -7.99 3.35
CA ARG A 29 -35.98 -6.65 2.84
C ARG A 29 -34.88 -5.96 3.64
N VAL A 30 -34.92 -6.11 4.97
CA VAL A 30 -33.88 -5.57 5.86
C VAL A 30 -32.55 -6.28 5.62
N LEU A 31 -32.59 -7.60 5.44
CA LEU A 31 -31.42 -8.39 5.04
C LEU A 31 -30.87 -7.97 3.67
N LEU A 32 -31.73 -7.73 2.69
CA LEU A 32 -31.30 -7.23 1.38
C LEU A 32 -30.64 -5.85 1.51
N SER A 33 -31.22 -4.93 2.31
CA SER A 33 -30.60 -3.61 2.56
C SER A 33 -29.21 -3.74 3.19
N ALA A 34 -29.08 -4.57 4.24
CA ALA A 34 -27.80 -4.84 4.87
C ALA A 34 -26.82 -5.52 3.91
N ALA A 35 -27.29 -6.46 3.07
CA ALA A 35 -26.46 -7.14 2.06
C ALA A 35 -25.94 -6.17 0.99
N GLY A 36 -26.78 -5.21 0.54
CA GLY A 36 -26.34 -4.18 -0.41
C GLY A 36 -25.22 -3.31 0.14
N VAL A 37 -25.35 -2.86 1.40
CA VAL A 37 -24.26 -2.12 2.07
C VAL A 37 -23.04 -3.02 2.27
N ALA A 38 -23.25 -4.29 2.65
CA ALA A 38 -22.15 -5.23 2.84
C ALA A 38 -21.34 -5.44 1.56
N ILE A 39 -22.01 -5.60 0.42
CA ILE A 39 -21.33 -5.74 -0.88
C ILE A 39 -20.56 -4.44 -1.23
N ALA A 40 -21.17 -3.27 -1.05
CA ALA A 40 -20.53 -2.00 -1.35
C ALA A 40 -19.28 -1.78 -0.47
N VAL A 41 -19.38 -2.02 0.83
CA VAL A 41 -18.26 -1.91 1.77
C VAL A 41 -17.22 -3.00 1.54
N MET A 42 -17.62 -4.24 1.22
CA MET A 42 -16.71 -5.33 0.85
C MET A 42 -15.84 -4.95 -0.35
N LEU A 43 -16.45 -4.48 -1.44
CA LEU A 43 -15.72 -4.07 -2.65
C LEU A 43 -14.77 -2.92 -2.34
N MET A 44 -15.24 -1.90 -1.61
CA MET A 44 -14.39 -0.78 -1.22
C MET A 44 -13.20 -1.24 -0.35
N THR A 45 -13.44 -2.07 0.67
CA THR A 45 -12.38 -2.59 1.55
C THR A 45 -11.37 -3.43 0.79
N THR A 46 -11.84 -4.29 -0.12
CA THR A 46 -10.97 -5.13 -0.95
C THR A 46 -10.12 -4.29 -1.89
N VAL A 47 -10.72 -3.32 -2.61
CA VAL A 47 -9.99 -2.44 -3.53
C VAL A 47 -9.01 -1.55 -2.77
N SER A 48 -9.39 -1.01 -1.60
CA SER A 48 -8.49 -0.23 -0.76
C SER A 48 -7.33 -1.08 -0.21
N GLY A 49 -7.60 -2.34 0.17
CA GLY A 49 -6.57 -3.29 0.61
C GLY A 49 -5.57 -3.63 -0.50
N VAL A 50 -6.04 -3.80 -1.74
CA VAL A 50 -5.16 -3.99 -2.91
C VAL A 50 -4.36 -2.72 -3.20
N ALA A 51 -4.99 -1.54 -3.15
CA ALA A 51 -4.30 -0.27 -3.35
C ALA A 51 -3.20 -0.03 -2.31
N LEU A 52 -3.47 -0.33 -1.02
CA LEU A 52 -2.47 -0.28 0.05
C LEU A 52 -1.36 -1.31 -0.15
N GLY A 53 -1.70 -2.55 -0.54
CA GLY A 53 -0.74 -3.60 -0.82
C GLY A 53 0.20 -3.24 -1.98
N LEU A 54 -0.32 -2.67 -3.06
CA LEU A 54 0.48 -2.18 -4.17
C LEU A 54 1.35 -0.97 -3.77
N ALA A 55 0.82 -0.07 -2.94
CA ALA A 55 1.58 1.07 -2.44
C ALA A 55 2.74 0.65 -1.52
N SER A 56 2.53 -0.36 -0.66
CA SER A 56 3.58 -0.89 0.21
C SER A 56 4.67 -1.67 -0.53
N GLN A 57 4.35 -2.27 -1.68
CA GLN A 57 5.31 -3.00 -2.52
C GLN A 57 6.18 -2.09 -3.41
N SER A 58 5.87 -0.82 -3.51
CA SER A 58 6.66 0.14 -4.30
C SER A 58 7.84 0.73 -3.53
N THR A 59 8.01 0.40 -2.25
CA THR A 59 9.17 0.75 -1.45
C THR A 59 10.20 -0.38 -1.50
N VAL A 60 11.46 -0.06 -1.78
CA VAL A 60 12.58 -0.97 -1.49
C VAL A 60 12.63 -1.09 0.02
N GLU A 61 11.99 -2.15 0.55
CA GLU A 61 12.03 -2.45 1.97
C GLU A 61 13.46 -2.84 2.30
N SER A 62 14.22 -1.89 2.84
CA SER A 62 15.52 -2.12 3.44
C SER A 62 15.26 -2.19 4.93
N ASP A 63 15.44 -3.34 5.54
CA ASP A 63 15.43 -3.48 6.98
C ASP A 63 16.47 -2.50 7.55
N ASN A 64 16.06 -1.63 8.47
CA ASN A 64 16.91 -0.65 9.16
C ASN A 64 17.46 0.51 8.30
N VAL A 65 16.69 1.05 7.38
CA VAL A 65 17.00 2.34 6.73
C VAL A 65 16.03 3.41 7.21
N ASP A 66 16.56 4.49 7.80
CA ASP A 66 15.74 5.55 8.40
C ASP A 66 15.52 6.72 7.44
N TYR A 67 16.51 7.00 6.59
CA TYR A 67 16.46 8.11 5.64
C TYR A 67 16.90 7.71 4.24
N TRP A 68 16.17 8.23 3.25
CA TRP A 68 16.51 8.20 1.83
C TRP A 68 16.89 9.59 1.39
N VAL A 69 18.10 9.77 0.88
CA VAL A 69 18.54 11.01 0.25
C VAL A 69 18.35 10.83 -1.25
N LEU A 70 17.44 11.60 -1.81
CA LEU A 70 17.02 11.53 -3.23
C LEU A 70 17.44 12.83 -3.94
N PRO A 71 17.78 12.79 -5.24
CA PRO A 71 18.00 14.00 -6.00
C PRO A 71 16.71 14.82 -6.12
N GLU A 72 16.85 16.15 -6.08
CA GLU A 72 15.72 17.05 -6.23
C GLU A 72 15.13 16.97 -7.64
N ALA A 73 13.85 16.60 -7.75
CA ALA A 73 13.18 16.48 -9.05
C ALA A 73 12.53 17.81 -9.44
N ASN A 74 12.91 18.36 -10.57
CA ASN A 74 12.26 19.54 -11.15
C ASN A 74 10.79 19.25 -11.48
N GLY A 75 9.88 19.58 -10.56
CA GLY A 75 8.43 19.58 -10.79
C GLY A 75 7.69 18.25 -10.59
N GLY A 76 8.29 17.25 -9.98
CA GLY A 76 7.64 15.98 -9.69
C GLY A 76 8.17 15.33 -8.41
N THR A 77 7.38 14.43 -7.83
CA THR A 77 7.76 13.62 -6.67
C THR A 77 8.93 12.71 -7.01
N SER A 78 10.01 12.81 -6.22
CA SER A 78 11.14 11.87 -6.31
C SER A 78 10.63 10.46 -5.96
N SER A 79 10.82 9.50 -6.87
CA SER A 79 10.50 8.10 -6.62
C SER A 79 11.71 7.39 -6.05
N THR A 80 11.53 6.63 -4.97
CA THR A 80 12.58 5.79 -4.38
C THR A 80 13.04 4.66 -5.31
N LEU A 81 12.27 4.37 -6.36
CA LEU A 81 12.59 3.42 -7.43
C LEU A 81 12.58 4.17 -8.78
N SER A 82 13.65 4.87 -9.11
CA SER A 82 13.81 5.53 -10.39
C SER A 82 15.03 4.99 -11.13
N VAL A 83 14.83 4.25 -12.19
CA VAL A 83 15.91 3.78 -13.07
C VAL A 83 16.15 4.85 -14.14
N GLY A 84 17.34 5.49 -14.14
CA GLY A 84 17.72 6.49 -15.13
C GLY A 84 17.13 7.88 -14.94
N GLY A 85 16.68 8.22 -13.73
CA GLY A 85 16.26 9.57 -13.33
C GLY A 85 17.41 10.52 -13.03
N PRO A 86 17.14 11.69 -12.40
CA PRO A 86 18.16 12.55 -11.81
C PRO A 86 19.05 11.76 -10.86
N GLN A 87 20.32 12.12 -10.75
CA GLN A 87 21.32 11.38 -9.97
C GLN A 87 22.09 12.32 -9.05
N LEU A 88 22.55 11.77 -7.92
CA LEU A 88 23.46 12.43 -6.99
C LEU A 88 24.90 12.23 -7.50
N GLY A 89 25.73 13.27 -7.45
CA GLY A 89 27.14 13.19 -7.79
C GLY A 89 28.04 13.06 -6.57
N ASP A 90 29.34 12.76 -6.81
CA ASP A 90 30.39 12.62 -5.78
C ASP A 90 29.97 11.71 -4.62
N VAL A 91 29.31 10.59 -4.95
CA VAL A 91 28.62 9.77 -3.95
C VAL A 91 29.57 8.98 -3.06
N HIS A 92 30.74 8.57 -3.53
CA HIS A 92 31.75 7.93 -2.69
C HIS A 92 32.31 8.89 -1.65
N THR A 93 32.62 10.14 -2.04
CA THR A 93 33.11 11.20 -1.14
C THR A 93 32.01 11.53 -0.11
N THR A 94 30.77 11.65 -0.58
CA THR A 94 29.63 11.94 0.29
C THR A 94 29.39 10.81 1.29
N ALA A 95 29.40 9.56 0.84
CA ALA A 95 29.25 8.38 1.69
C ALA A 95 30.39 8.27 2.72
N ALA A 96 31.63 8.53 2.32
CA ALA A 96 32.78 8.52 3.22
C ALA A 96 32.68 9.63 4.30
N ARG A 97 32.22 10.83 3.92
CA ARG A 97 32.00 11.93 4.86
C ARG A 97 30.89 11.61 5.86
N LEU A 98 29.74 11.11 5.39
CA LEU A 98 28.62 10.72 6.25
C LEU A 98 29.00 9.56 7.18
N SER A 99 29.78 8.62 6.70
CA SER A 99 30.28 7.49 7.50
C SER A 99 31.24 7.88 8.61
N ALA A 100 31.81 9.09 8.57
CA ALA A 100 32.70 9.62 9.62
C ALA A 100 31.91 10.28 10.76
N ASP A 101 30.60 10.41 10.67
CA ASP A 101 29.73 10.91 11.73
C ASP A 101 29.30 9.73 12.61
N ASP A 102 29.70 9.74 13.88
CA ASP A 102 29.41 8.69 14.86
C ASP A 102 27.91 8.48 15.14
N ARG A 103 27.05 9.41 14.69
CA ARG A 103 25.58 9.30 14.80
C ARG A 103 24.96 8.46 13.68
N ILE A 104 25.74 8.14 12.64
CA ILE A 104 25.28 7.38 11.47
C ILE A 104 25.80 5.95 11.55
N ASP A 105 24.91 5.00 11.74
CA ASP A 105 25.24 3.59 11.85
C ASP A 105 25.63 2.99 10.50
N PHE A 106 24.89 3.37 9.46
CA PHE A 106 25.11 2.86 8.13
C PHE A 106 24.78 3.89 7.05
N VAL A 107 25.60 3.95 6.01
CA VAL A 107 25.33 4.74 4.80
C VAL A 107 25.83 4.00 3.58
N THR A 108 25.01 3.94 2.53
CA THR A 108 25.39 3.40 1.23
C THR A 108 24.71 4.16 0.09
N PRO A 109 25.46 4.62 -0.91
CA PRO A 109 24.88 5.03 -2.17
C PRO A 109 24.30 3.83 -2.90
N VAL A 110 23.18 4.04 -3.58
CA VAL A 110 22.49 2.98 -4.35
C VAL A 110 22.28 3.46 -5.78
N GLN A 111 22.71 2.64 -6.72
CA GLN A 111 22.45 2.82 -8.14
C GLN A 111 21.61 1.64 -8.66
N LEU A 112 20.58 1.96 -9.43
CA LEU A 112 19.66 0.99 -10.02
C LEU A 112 19.86 0.95 -11.54
N ARG A 113 20.18 -0.20 -12.09
CA ARG A 113 20.34 -0.37 -13.55
C ARG A 113 19.74 -1.70 -14.00
N VAL A 114 19.10 -1.68 -15.17
CA VAL A 114 18.71 -2.91 -15.83
C VAL A 114 19.88 -3.41 -16.67
N VAL A 115 20.39 -4.58 -16.32
CA VAL A 115 21.58 -5.20 -16.95
C VAL A 115 21.15 -6.48 -17.65
N ASN A 116 21.62 -6.68 -18.88
CA ASN A 116 21.44 -7.94 -19.58
C ASN A 116 22.47 -8.95 -19.06
N MET A 117 22.01 -10.05 -18.49
CA MET A 117 22.85 -11.10 -17.90
C MET A 117 22.59 -12.44 -18.56
N GLN A 118 23.63 -13.28 -18.66
CA GLN A 118 23.57 -14.59 -19.27
C GLN A 118 24.46 -15.54 -18.48
N ALA A 119 23.96 -16.76 -18.20
CA ALA A 119 24.80 -17.82 -17.63
C ALA A 119 25.99 -18.14 -18.55
N GLN A 120 27.16 -18.36 -18.00
CA GLN A 120 28.33 -18.71 -18.80
C GLN A 120 28.09 -20.04 -19.52
N GLY A 121 28.14 -20.01 -20.85
CA GLY A 121 27.81 -21.19 -21.69
C GLY A 121 26.30 -21.41 -21.93
N GLY A 122 25.43 -20.60 -21.35
CA GLY A 122 23.98 -20.59 -21.63
C GLY A 122 23.63 -19.88 -22.93
N ASN A 123 22.47 -20.18 -23.49
CA ASN A 123 21.98 -19.55 -24.73
C ASN A 123 20.93 -18.48 -24.48
N THR A 124 20.41 -18.34 -23.27
CA THR A 124 19.39 -17.35 -22.90
C THR A 124 20.03 -16.20 -22.14
N SER A 125 19.70 -14.99 -22.52
CA SER A 125 20.05 -13.77 -21.81
C SER A 125 18.80 -13.07 -21.32
N GLU A 126 18.84 -12.59 -20.08
CA GLU A 126 17.70 -12.00 -19.39
C GLU A 126 18.06 -10.62 -18.84
N TYR A 127 17.05 -9.78 -18.65
CA TYR A 127 17.22 -8.46 -18.04
C TYR A 127 16.97 -8.54 -16.54
N ILE A 128 18.00 -8.26 -15.76
CA ILE A 128 17.99 -8.29 -14.30
C ILE A 128 18.14 -6.86 -13.78
N LEU A 129 17.37 -6.51 -12.76
CA LEU A 129 17.56 -5.24 -12.03
C LEU A 129 18.77 -5.37 -11.12
N ALA A 130 19.89 -4.78 -11.53
CA ALA A 130 21.10 -4.71 -10.73
C ALA A 130 21.07 -3.50 -9.81
N ILE A 131 21.43 -3.72 -8.54
CA ILE A 131 21.56 -2.73 -7.49
C ILE A 131 23.03 -2.64 -7.12
N GLY A 132 23.66 -1.48 -7.39
CA GLY A 132 25.02 -1.18 -6.98
C GLY A 132 25.05 -0.53 -5.61
N VAL A 133 25.87 -1.05 -4.71
CA VAL A 133 25.98 -0.60 -3.32
C VAL A 133 27.44 -0.59 -2.84
N ILE A 134 27.72 0.05 -1.73
CA ILE A 134 28.99 -0.04 -0.99
C ILE A 134 28.74 -0.89 0.26
N PRO A 135 29.05 -2.22 0.25
CA PRO A 135 28.81 -3.08 1.39
C PRO A 135 29.78 -2.79 2.54
N ARG A 136 29.34 -3.09 3.78
CA ARG A 136 30.14 -3.07 5.00
C ARG A 136 29.95 -4.38 5.75
N GLU A 137 30.80 -4.69 6.73
CA GLU A 137 30.75 -5.94 7.48
C GLU A 137 29.38 -6.17 8.18
N GLU A 138 28.77 -5.10 8.70
CA GLU A 138 27.46 -5.12 9.40
C GLU A 138 26.35 -4.45 8.58
N SER A 139 26.42 -4.56 7.26
CA SER A 139 25.42 -3.91 6.39
C SER A 139 24.04 -4.58 6.49
N PRO A 140 22.97 -3.78 6.57
CA PRO A 140 21.62 -4.29 6.41
C PRO A 140 21.39 -4.86 5.02
N SER A 141 20.26 -5.52 4.80
CA SER A 141 19.85 -5.94 3.47
C SER A 141 19.42 -4.74 2.63
N VAL A 142 19.73 -4.75 1.33
CA VAL A 142 19.23 -3.76 0.37
C VAL A 142 18.44 -4.49 -0.70
N GLY A 143 17.18 -4.06 -0.90
CA GLY A 143 16.29 -4.77 -1.80
C GLY A 143 15.98 -6.22 -1.36
N GLY A 144 16.00 -6.47 -0.04
CA GLY A 144 15.84 -7.80 0.53
C GLY A 144 17.07 -8.71 0.37
N LEU A 145 18.15 -8.25 -0.29
CA LEU A 145 19.35 -9.05 -0.52
C LEU A 145 20.44 -8.72 0.53
N PRO A 146 21.06 -9.71 1.17
CA PRO A 146 22.08 -9.50 2.18
C PRO A 146 23.37 -8.96 1.55
N LEU A 147 23.90 -7.85 2.08
CA LEU A 147 25.16 -7.26 1.60
C LEU A 147 26.40 -7.94 2.14
N ARG A 148 26.30 -8.69 3.23
CA ARG A 148 27.40 -9.42 3.88
C ARG A 148 28.06 -10.49 2.99
N ASP A 149 27.40 -10.88 1.91
CA ASP A 149 27.89 -11.90 0.96
C ASP A 149 28.76 -11.27 -0.16
N LEU A 150 28.98 -9.95 -0.10
CA LEU A 150 29.91 -9.18 -0.92
C LEU A 150 31.10 -8.77 -0.08
N GLN A 151 32.26 -8.60 -0.70
CA GLN A 151 33.46 -8.08 -0.04
C GLN A 151 33.20 -6.68 0.49
N PRO A 152 33.53 -6.34 1.77
CA PRO A 152 33.32 -5.02 2.32
C PRO A 152 34.06 -3.93 1.55
N GLY A 153 33.43 -2.75 1.41
CA GLY A 153 33.97 -1.62 0.67
C GLY A 153 33.60 -1.63 -0.82
N ASP A 154 34.33 -0.84 -1.60
CA ASP A 154 34.17 -0.79 -3.04
C ASP A 154 35.55 -0.89 -3.71
N PRO A 155 36.12 -2.11 -3.81
CA PRO A 155 37.53 -2.31 -4.19
C PRO A 155 37.89 -1.75 -5.57
N TYR A 156 36.97 -1.73 -6.53
CA TYR A 156 37.25 -1.19 -7.86
C TYR A 156 37.39 0.33 -7.85
N TYR A 157 36.75 1.05 -6.90
CA TYR A 157 36.93 2.47 -6.66
C TYR A 157 38.03 2.70 -5.61
N ALA A 158 39.27 2.71 -6.05
CA ALA A 158 40.44 2.88 -5.19
C ALA A 158 41.07 4.25 -5.39
N ASN A 159 41.41 4.94 -4.28
CA ASN A 159 42.10 6.25 -4.30
C ASN A 159 41.39 7.32 -5.17
N GLY A 160 40.05 7.31 -5.20
CA GLY A 160 39.28 8.27 -5.99
C GLY A 160 39.23 7.99 -7.49
N THR A 161 39.61 6.77 -7.91
CA THR A 161 39.63 6.38 -9.32
C THR A 161 39.09 4.96 -9.52
N TYR A 162 38.56 4.69 -10.71
CA TYR A 162 38.03 3.37 -11.12
C TYR A 162 39.17 2.48 -11.66
N SER A 163 40.19 2.21 -10.83
CA SER A 163 41.42 1.50 -11.23
C SER A 163 41.83 0.40 -10.26
N GLY A 164 40.99 0.13 -9.24
CA GLY A 164 41.23 -0.93 -8.29
C GLY A 164 40.92 -2.34 -8.85
N PRO A 165 41.06 -3.37 -8.01
CA PRO A 165 40.75 -4.74 -8.41
C PRO A 165 39.27 -4.93 -8.66
N TRP A 166 38.94 -5.56 -9.79
CA TRP A 166 37.58 -6.01 -10.10
C TRP A 166 37.27 -7.27 -9.31
N THR A 167 36.24 -7.26 -8.45
CA THR A 167 35.84 -8.45 -7.67
C THR A 167 34.96 -9.36 -8.49
N GLY A 168 34.02 -8.79 -9.22
CA GLY A 168 33.04 -9.52 -10.01
C GLY A 168 32.01 -10.26 -9.18
N GLU A 169 31.87 -9.92 -7.91
CA GLU A 169 30.91 -10.54 -6.99
C GLU A 169 29.50 -10.05 -7.23
N ILE A 170 28.54 -11.01 -7.23
CA ILE A 170 27.12 -10.67 -7.36
C ILE A 170 26.27 -11.61 -6.49
N VAL A 171 25.27 -11.03 -5.81
CA VAL A 171 24.25 -11.75 -5.03
C VAL A 171 22.93 -11.67 -5.79
N PHE A 172 22.31 -12.82 -6.04
CA PHE A 172 21.03 -12.90 -6.73
C PHE A 172 19.85 -13.12 -5.77
N SER A 173 18.69 -12.56 -6.15
CA SER A 173 17.42 -13.05 -5.64
C SER A 173 17.10 -14.42 -6.23
N GLN A 174 16.27 -15.20 -5.56
CA GLN A 174 15.83 -16.49 -6.08
C GLN A 174 15.19 -16.35 -7.48
N ALA A 175 14.39 -15.29 -7.69
CA ALA A 175 13.76 -15.03 -8.99
C ALA A 175 14.79 -14.80 -10.12
N ALA A 176 15.90 -14.10 -9.83
CA ALA A 176 16.96 -13.90 -10.82
C ALA A 176 17.72 -15.19 -11.10
N SER A 177 18.01 -15.98 -10.06
CA SER A 177 18.67 -17.29 -10.17
C SER A 177 17.83 -18.27 -11.01
N GLU A 178 16.53 -18.39 -10.72
CA GLU A 178 15.62 -19.25 -11.48
C GLU A 178 15.46 -18.82 -12.95
N LEU A 179 15.40 -17.50 -13.19
CA LEU A 179 15.24 -16.95 -14.53
C LEU A 179 16.46 -17.23 -15.42
N LEU A 180 17.68 -17.15 -14.85
CA LEU A 180 18.95 -17.43 -15.55
C LEU A 180 19.36 -18.90 -15.50
N GLY A 181 18.75 -19.71 -14.61
CA GLY A 181 19.13 -21.09 -14.35
C GLY A 181 20.52 -21.24 -13.72
N VAL A 182 20.90 -20.31 -12.84
CA VAL A 182 22.21 -20.27 -12.17
C VAL A 182 22.09 -20.47 -10.67
N SER A 183 23.16 -20.95 -10.04
CA SER A 183 23.27 -21.20 -8.61
C SER A 183 24.50 -20.50 -8.03
N THR A 184 24.65 -20.55 -6.71
CA THR A 184 25.84 -20.05 -6.02
C THR A 184 27.10 -20.76 -6.56
N GLY A 185 28.10 -19.97 -6.91
CA GLY A 185 29.38 -20.44 -7.49
C GLY A 185 29.41 -20.47 -9.01
N ASP A 186 28.28 -20.21 -9.69
CA ASP A 186 28.27 -20.16 -11.16
C ASP A 186 28.77 -18.79 -11.65
N ASP A 187 29.36 -18.80 -12.84
CA ASP A 187 29.79 -17.61 -13.52
C ASP A 187 28.75 -17.14 -14.53
N ILE A 188 28.60 -15.82 -14.61
CA ILE A 188 27.68 -15.14 -15.53
C ILE A 188 28.40 -14.08 -16.35
N VAL A 189 27.82 -13.73 -17.47
CA VAL A 189 28.28 -12.64 -18.33
C VAL A 189 27.25 -11.51 -18.27
N ALA A 190 27.66 -10.37 -17.75
CA ALA A 190 26.87 -9.16 -17.72
C ALA A 190 27.21 -8.21 -18.87
N ARG A 191 26.19 -7.68 -19.53
CA ARG A 191 26.33 -6.73 -20.66
C ARG A 191 25.49 -5.50 -20.43
N SER A 192 26.11 -4.34 -20.49
CA SER A 192 25.40 -3.04 -20.42
C SER A 192 26.23 -1.98 -21.09
N GLY A 193 25.63 -1.00 -21.78
CA GLY A 193 26.30 0.16 -22.37
C GLY A 193 27.49 -0.17 -23.32
N GLY A 194 27.49 -1.32 -23.95
CA GLY A 194 28.61 -1.81 -24.78
C GLY A 194 29.78 -2.44 -24.00
N THR A 195 29.68 -2.51 -22.68
CA THR A 195 30.65 -3.18 -21.80
C THR A 195 30.19 -4.60 -21.50
N THR A 196 31.13 -5.55 -21.52
CA THR A 196 30.89 -6.95 -21.15
C THR A 196 31.87 -7.35 -20.04
N ARG A 197 31.35 -7.96 -18.95
CA ARG A 197 32.14 -8.40 -17.81
C ARG A 197 31.65 -9.74 -17.31
N ASN A 198 32.58 -10.52 -16.80
CA ASN A 198 32.27 -11.77 -16.09
C ASN A 198 32.03 -11.41 -14.61
N LEU A 199 31.01 -12.03 -14.04
CA LEU A 199 30.68 -11.94 -12.63
C LEU A 199 30.49 -13.36 -12.08
N SER A 200 30.75 -13.55 -10.79
CA SER A 200 30.57 -14.84 -10.10
C SER A 200 29.47 -14.69 -9.04
N VAL A 201 28.54 -15.62 -9.04
CA VAL A 201 27.41 -15.65 -8.11
C VAL A 201 27.91 -16.10 -6.74
N THR A 202 28.05 -15.14 -5.79
CA THR A 202 28.53 -15.43 -4.43
C THR A 202 27.45 -16.05 -3.56
N ASN A 203 26.20 -15.64 -3.74
CA ASN A 203 25.05 -16.20 -3.03
C ASN A 203 23.75 -16.02 -3.83
N VAL A 204 22.77 -16.91 -3.52
CA VAL A 204 21.36 -16.78 -3.96
C VAL A 204 20.49 -16.65 -2.73
N SER A 205 19.88 -15.47 -2.53
CA SER A 205 19.01 -15.18 -1.40
C SER A 205 17.57 -15.56 -1.70
N GLN A 206 16.89 -16.17 -0.73
CA GLN A 206 15.44 -16.44 -0.82
C GLN A 206 14.59 -15.16 -0.67
N ALA A 207 15.18 -14.09 -0.13
CA ALA A 207 14.51 -12.81 -0.07
C ALA A 207 14.33 -12.23 -1.48
N SER A 208 13.23 -11.57 -1.72
CA SER A 208 12.88 -11.00 -3.03
C SER A 208 12.21 -9.64 -2.86
N LEU A 209 12.59 -8.70 -3.71
CA LEU A 209 11.73 -7.55 -3.98
C LEU A 209 10.49 -8.04 -4.72
N SER A 210 9.31 -7.73 -4.19
CA SER A 210 8.05 -8.05 -4.84
C SER A 210 7.48 -6.80 -5.50
N SER A 211 7.12 -6.90 -6.76
CA SER A 211 6.25 -5.92 -7.42
C SER A 211 4.84 -6.50 -7.52
N GLY A 212 3.85 -5.65 -7.81
CA GLY A 212 2.48 -6.11 -8.05
C GLY A 212 2.34 -7.18 -9.15
N ALA A 213 3.40 -7.45 -9.91
CA ALA A 213 3.46 -8.48 -10.95
C ALA A 213 4.21 -9.77 -10.50
N GLY A 214 4.76 -9.81 -9.29
CA GLY A 214 5.50 -10.97 -8.77
C GLY A 214 6.89 -10.61 -8.24
N PRO A 215 7.68 -11.63 -7.82
CA PRO A 215 9.03 -11.40 -7.38
C PRO A 215 9.88 -10.85 -8.52
N LEU A 216 10.54 -9.72 -8.27
CA LEU A 216 11.42 -9.11 -9.26
C LEU A 216 12.77 -9.88 -9.32
N PRO A 217 13.29 -10.14 -10.53
CA PRO A 217 14.64 -10.64 -10.68
C PRO A 217 15.64 -9.51 -10.38
N VAL A 218 16.21 -9.55 -9.17
CA VAL A 218 17.12 -8.53 -8.64
C VAL A 218 18.48 -9.13 -8.35
N ALA A 219 19.51 -8.32 -8.52
CA ALA A 219 20.87 -8.68 -8.14
C ALA A 219 21.54 -7.50 -7.43
N VAL A 220 22.42 -7.77 -6.46
CA VAL A 220 23.23 -6.76 -5.77
C VAL A 220 24.71 -7.00 -6.07
N MET A 221 25.43 -5.93 -6.34
CA MET A 221 26.87 -5.93 -6.65
C MET A 221 27.54 -4.65 -6.17
N HIS A 222 28.86 -4.54 -6.28
CA HIS A 222 29.58 -3.31 -5.94
C HIS A 222 29.18 -2.13 -6.82
N LEU A 223 29.06 -0.95 -6.21
CA LEU A 223 28.60 0.27 -6.88
C LEU A 223 29.48 0.64 -8.06
N SER A 224 30.80 0.71 -7.86
CA SER A 224 31.75 1.12 -8.91
C SER A 224 31.79 0.13 -10.08
N GLU A 225 31.57 -1.15 -9.81
CA GLU A 225 31.49 -2.18 -10.85
C GLU A 225 30.22 -2.03 -11.69
N LEU A 226 29.06 -1.71 -11.04
CA LEU A 226 27.84 -1.43 -11.76
C LEU A 226 27.94 -0.11 -12.55
N GLN A 227 28.54 0.94 -11.98
CA GLN A 227 28.83 2.19 -12.71
C GLN A 227 29.68 1.92 -13.96
N ARG A 228 30.70 1.07 -13.84
CA ARG A 228 31.55 0.68 -14.98
C ARG A 228 30.77 -0.10 -16.04
N LEU A 229 29.94 -1.03 -15.64
CA LEU A 229 29.05 -1.76 -16.56
C LEU A 229 28.09 -0.83 -17.28
N ALA A 230 27.54 0.15 -16.57
CA ALA A 230 26.59 1.13 -17.12
C ALA A 230 27.24 2.18 -18.06
N GLY A 231 28.57 2.16 -18.21
CA GLY A 231 29.32 3.12 -19.01
C GLY A 231 29.59 4.46 -18.33
N GLY A 232 29.35 4.55 -17.02
CA GLY A 232 29.36 5.80 -16.23
C GLY A 232 30.62 6.04 -15.39
N THR A 233 31.80 5.65 -15.83
CA THR A 233 33.04 5.86 -15.05
C THR A 233 33.58 7.29 -15.08
N GLU A 234 32.95 8.20 -15.81
CA GLU A 234 33.32 9.61 -15.83
C GLU A 234 32.61 10.42 -14.73
N ALA A 235 31.59 9.86 -14.09
CA ALA A 235 30.84 10.51 -13.02
C ALA A 235 30.56 9.50 -11.89
N ASP A 236 30.98 9.88 -10.68
CA ASP A 236 30.69 9.15 -9.44
C ASP A 236 29.25 9.44 -9.00
N ILE A 237 28.28 8.66 -9.53
CA ILE A 237 26.86 8.94 -9.43
C ILE A 237 26.07 7.78 -8.83
N ALA A 238 25.03 8.13 -8.08
CA ALA A 238 24.01 7.16 -7.61
C ALA A 238 22.61 7.76 -7.75
N ASP A 239 21.60 6.88 -7.73
CA ASP A 239 20.20 7.30 -7.83
C ASP A 239 19.67 7.76 -6.45
N GLN A 240 20.28 7.26 -5.35
CA GLN A 240 19.94 7.62 -3.97
C GLN A 240 21.06 7.25 -3.00
N ILE A 241 20.98 7.81 -1.76
CA ILE A 241 21.83 7.39 -0.65
C ILE A 241 20.92 6.93 0.49
N LEU A 242 21.17 5.72 1.00
CA LEU A 242 20.46 5.14 2.15
C LEU A 242 21.26 5.47 3.41
N VAL A 243 20.56 5.89 4.45
CA VAL A 243 21.18 6.24 5.75
C VAL A 243 20.39 5.56 6.87
N SER A 244 21.10 4.90 7.77
CA SER A 244 20.54 4.36 9.01
C SER A 244 21.16 5.08 10.20
N THR A 245 20.32 5.50 11.16
CA THR A 245 20.73 6.25 12.35
C THR A 245 19.65 6.19 13.43
N ASP A 246 20.05 6.04 14.67
CA ASP A 246 19.13 6.16 15.82
C ASP A 246 18.88 7.63 16.23
N ASP A 247 19.59 8.61 15.64
CA ASP A 247 19.48 10.03 15.99
C ASP A 247 18.65 10.83 14.97
N PRO A 248 17.42 11.25 15.31
CA PRO A 248 16.57 12.03 14.39
C PRO A 248 17.14 13.40 14.01
N SER A 249 18.12 13.94 14.75
CA SER A 249 18.72 15.24 14.45
C SER A 249 19.57 15.22 13.18
N VAL A 250 20.00 14.04 12.74
CA VAL A 250 20.79 13.84 11.53
C VAL A 250 20.02 14.26 10.27
N GLN A 251 18.67 14.20 10.29
CA GLN A 251 17.87 14.63 9.14
C GLN A 251 18.18 16.05 8.69
N SER A 252 18.22 17.01 9.62
CA SER A 252 18.49 18.42 9.30
C SER A 252 19.93 18.65 8.75
N ASP A 253 20.88 17.85 9.24
CA ASP A 253 22.26 17.92 8.79
C ASP A 253 22.43 17.30 7.39
N LEU A 254 21.69 16.22 7.08
CA LEU A 254 21.62 15.63 5.74
C LEU A 254 21.04 16.62 4.73
N GLU A 255 19.92 17.29 5.06
CA GLU A 255 19.29 18.31 4.21
C GLU A 255 20.24 19.49 3.93
N ALA A 256 21.01 19.90 4.93
CA ALA A 256 21.97 21.00 4.80
C ALA A 256 23.27 20.62 4.07
N SER A 257 23.66 19.34 4.11
CA SER A 257 24.98 18.89 3.64
C SER A 257 25.03 18.47 2.17
N ILE A 258 23.89 18.15 1.55
CA ILE A 258 23.80 17.64 0.18
C ILE A 258 22.96 18.58 -0.66
N ALA A 259 23.62 19.48 -1.39
CA ALA A 259 22.93 20.43 -2.25
C ALA A 259 22.18 19.73 -3.40
N GLY A 260 20.92 20.12 -3.63
CA GLY A 260 20.08 19.53 -4.69
C GLY A 260 19.54 18.13 -4.34
N ALA A 261 19.48 17.80 -3.04
CA ALA A 261 18.90 16.57 -2.56
C ALA A 261 17.71 16.84 -1.62
N THR A 262 16.78 15.91 -1.60
CA THR A 262 15.64 15.87 -0.67
C THR A 262 15.80 14.66 0.25
N VAL A 263 15.71 14.88 1.56
CA VAL A 263 15.78 13.80 2.56
C VAL A 263 14.36 13.34 2.90
N VAL A 264 14.11 12.05 2.77
CA VAL A 264 12.82 11.43 3.06
C VAL A 264 13.01 10.40 4.17
N SER A 265 12.26 10.52 5.28
CA SER A 265 12.33 9.55 6.38
C SER A 265 11.58 8.26 6.02
N GLY A 266 12.01 7.12 6.58
CA GLY A 266 11.36 5.82 6.39
C GLY A 266 9.89 5.82 6.81
N THR A 267 9.56 6.51 7.90
CA THR A 267 8.18 6.77 8.31
C THR A 267 7.45 7.72 7.34
N GLY A 268 8.17 8.65 6.71
CA GLY A 268 7.66 9.56 5.68
C GLY A 268 7.45 8.87 4.34
N VAL A 269 8.27 7.89 3.97
CA VAL A 269 8.11 7.13 2.72
C VAL A 269 6.80 6.35 2.73
N SER A 270 6.44 5.72 3.84
CA SER A 270 5.17 4.98 3.96
C SER A 270 3.95 5.90 3.89
N THR A 271 4.00 7.10 4.48
CA THR A 271 2.92 8.09 4.43
C THR A 271 2.92 8.91 3.14
N GLN A 272 4.11 9.23 2.60
CA GLN A 272 4.26 10.02 1.39
C GLN A 272 4.04 9.21 0.10
N SER A 273 4.38 7.93 0.09
CA SER A 273 4.06 7.04 -1.04
C SER A 273 2.55 6.81 -1.17
N VAL A 274 1.79 6.80 -0.08
CA VAL A 274 0.32 6.77 -0.11
C VAL A 274 -0.25 8.10 -0.62
N SER A 275 0.36 9.24 -0.26
CA SER A 275 -0.11 10.57 -0.72
C SER A 275 0.35 10.94 -2.13
N THR A 276 1.44 10.36 -2.63
CA THR A 276 2.03 10.69 -3.94
C THR A 276 1.77 9.66 -5.02
N SER A 277 1.36 8.45 -4.70
CA SER A 277 0.81 7.55 -5.72
C SER A 277 -0.60 8.03 -6.10
N SER A 278 -0.66 9.04 -6.98
CA SER A 278 -1.91 9.59 -7.50
C SER A 278 -2.85 8.49 -8.02
N LEU A 279 -2.32 7.37 -8.46
CA LEU A 279 -3.06 6.21 -8.94
C LEU A 279 -3.72 5.43 -7.79
N ALA A 280 -3.00 5.11 -6.71
CA ALA A 280 -3.57 4.39 -5.57
C ALA A 280 -4.65 5.24 -4.87
N LEU A 281 -4.39 6.54 -4.69
CA LEU A 281 -5.34 7.48 -4.14
C LEU A 281 -6.56 7.66 -5.05
N ALA A 282 -6.36 7.76 -6.38
CA ALA A 282 -7.44 7.85 -7.34
C ALA A 282 -8.31 6.58 -7.34
N VAL A 283 -7.70 5.40 -7.26
CA VAL A 283 -8.41 4.12 -7.17
C VAL A 283 -9.19 4.02 -5.86
N ALA A 284 -8.58 4.36 -4.72
CA ALA A 284 -9.26 4.36 -3.42
C ALA A 284 -10.42 5.36 -3.37
N LEU A 285 -10.23 6.58 -3.91
CA LEU A 285 -11.28 7.60 -3.99
C LEU A 285 -12.43 7.16 -4.91
N THR A 286 -12.11 6.56 -6.05
CA THR A 286 -13.12 6.04 -6.99
C THR A 286 -13.91 4.90 -6.35
N ALA A 287 -13.24 3.98 -5.66
CA ALA A 287 -13.89 2.90 -4.92
C ALA A 287 -14.80 3.44 -3.80
N PHE A 288 -14.33 4.44 -3.05
CA PHE A 288 -15.11 5.12 -2.02
C PHE A 288 -16.37 5.77 -2.59
N LEU A 289 -16.22 6.60 -3.63
CA LEU A 289 -17.35 7.28 -4.26
C LEU A 289 -18.37 6.28 -4.82
N THR A 290 -17.89 5.23 -5.49
CA THR A 290 -18.74 4.17 -6.04
C THR A 290 -19.49 3.44 -4.93
N ALA A 291 -18.81 3.06 -3.84
CA ALA A 291 -19.43 2.40 -2.70
C ALA A 291 -20.50 3.27 -2.03
N VAL A 292 -20.21 4.57 -1.84
CA VAL A 292 -21.18 5.52 -1.26
C VAL A 292 -22.40 5.67 -2.17
N VAL A 293 -22.20 5.91 -3.47
CA VAL A 293 -23.33 6.10 -4.42
C VAL A 293 -24.19 4.83 -4.51
N VAL A 294 -23.57 3.67 -4.72
CA VAL A 294 -24.30 2.40 -4.83
C VAL A 294 -24.98 2.06 -3.50
N GLY A 295 -24.29 2.21 -2.38
CA GLY A 295 -24.83 1.94 -1.04
C GLY A 295 -25.99 2.85 -0.71
N VAL A 296 -25.89 4.15 -0.96
CA VAL A 296 -26.97 5.13 -0.73
C VAL A 296 -28.19 4.82 -1.58
N LEU A 297 -28.01 4.58 -2.88
CA LEU A 297 -29.15 4.24 -3.78
C LEU A 297 -29.83 2.96 -3.33
N PHE A 298 -29.05 1.95 -2.95
CA PHE A 298 -29.60 0.66 -2.51
C PHE A 298 -30.36 0.80 -1.20
N VAL A 299 -29.77 1.43 -0.18
CA VAL A 299 -30.42 1.67 1.11
C VAL A 299 -31.65 2.53 0.94
N ALA A 300 -31.56 3.64 0.20
CA ALA A 300 -32.70 4.54 -0.01
C ALA A 300 -33.87 3.80 -0.66
N THR A 301 -33.64 3.02 -1.72
CA THR A 301 -34.70 2.28 -2.40
C THR A 301 -35.30 1.18 -1.53
N MET A 302 -34.49 0.38 -0.85
CA MET A 302 -34.97 -0.73 -0.02
C MET A 302 -35.71 -0.23 1.24
N MET A 303 -35.17 0.79 1.92
CA MET A 303 -35.84 1.40 3.07
C MET A 303 -37.09 2.17 2.65
N GLY A 304 -37.11 2.77 1.46
CA GLY A 304 -38.32 3.36 0.88
C GLY A 304 -39.43 2.33 0.68
N LEU A 305 -39.11 1.16 0.11
CA LEU A 305 -40.04 0.05 -0.05
C LEU A 305 -40.52 -0.51 1.31
N GLU A 306 -39.64 -0.56 2.31
CA GLU A 306 -39.98 -1.01 3.67
C GLU A 306 -40.99 -0.06 4.33
N ILE A 307 -40.80 1.26 4.20
CA ILE A 307 -41.75 2.25 4.72
C ILE A 307 -43.09 2.14 4.03
N LEU A 308 -43.11 1.92 2.72
CA LEU A 308 -44.37 1.69 1.98
C LEU A 308 -45.10 0.44 2.46
N ALA A 309 -44.39 -0.62 2.84
CA ALA A 309 -44.98 -1.84 3.37
C ALA A 309 -45.45 -1.71 4.82
N SER A 310 -44.79 -0.84 5.63
CA SER A 310 -45.11 -0.63 7.05
C SER A 310 -46.00 0.58 7.33
N ARG A 311 -46.70 1.11 6.32
CA ARG A 311 -47.58 2.29 6.45
C ARG A 311 -48.61 2.16 7.59
N ALA A 312 -49.23 0.97 7.75
CA ALA A 312 -50.21 0.71 8.82
C ALA A 312 -49.59 0.84 10.23
N GLU A 313 -48.33 0.40 10.42
CA GLU A 313 -47.64 0.55 11.71
C GLU A 313 -47.36 2.03 12.02
N LEU A 314 -46.96 2.82 11.01
CA LEU A 314 -46.73 4.24 11.16
C LEU A 314 -48.01 5.03 11.47
N ALA A 315 -49.14 4.64 10.86
CA ALA A 315 -50.46 5.20 11.15
C ALA A 315 -50.87 4.96 12.61
N VAL A 316 -50.65 3.72 13.14
CA VAL A 316 -50.92 3.38 14.55
C VAL A 316 -50.06 4.25 15.48
N LEU A 317 -48.76 4.44 15.17
CA LEU A 317 -47.86 5.30 15.96
C LEU A 317 -48.38 6.77 15.99
N THR A 318 -48.90 7.28 14.87
CA THR A 318 -49.51 8.57 14.80
C THR A 318 -50.76 8.66 15.65
N ALA A 319 -51.64 7.65 15.63
CA ALA A 319 -52.86 7.58 16.42
C ALA A 319 -52.58 7.54 17.96
N VAL A 320 -51.46 6.96 18.37
CA VAL A 320 -51.02 6.91 19.77
C VAL A 320 -50.33 8.23 20.20
N GLY A 321 -50.14 9.20 19.25
CA GLY A 321 -49.62 10.55 19.56
C GLY A 321 -48.13 10.74 19.39
N TYR A 322 -47.43 9.84 18.68
CA TYR A 322 -46.02 10.07 18.35
C TYR A 322 -45.85 11.23 17.37
N SER A 323 -44.96 12.17 17.72
CA SER A 323 -44.70 13.33 16.86
C SER A 323 -43.97 12.89 15.57
N GLN A 324 -44.15 13.67 14.50
CA GLN A 324 -43.43 13.46 13.22
C GLN A 324 -41.90 13.46 13.38
N ARG A 325 -41.37 14.24 14.34
CA ARG A 325 -39.94 14.23 14.66
C ARG A 325 -39.47 12.92 15.26
N SER A 326 -40.28 12.33 16.16
CA SER A 326 -39.98 11.04 16.77
C SER A 326 -40.00 9.90 15.73
N GLN A 327 -40.95 9.95 14.79
CA GLN A 327 -41.01 8.99 13.67
C GLN A 327 -39.81 9.15 12.72
N ALA A 328 -39.42 10.37 12.38
CA ALA A 328 -38.23 10.64 11.56
C ALA A 328 -36.94 10.14 12.24
N LEU A 329 -36.81 10.32 13.55
CA LEU A 329 -35.67 9.80 14.33
C LEU A 329 -35.66 8.28 14.36
N LEU A 330 -36.82 7.64 14.46
CA LEU A 330 -36.94 6.18 14.42
C LEU A 330 -36.46 5.63 13.06
N VAL A 331 -36.93 6.22 11.96
CA VAL A 331 -36.52 5.83 10.60
C VAL A 331 -35.03 6.10 10.38
N LEU A 332 -34.51 7.23 10.85
CA LEU A 332 -33.06 7.52 10.78
C LEU A 332 -32.23 6.48 11.50
N THR A 333 -32.59 6.16 12.75
CA THR A 333 -31.85 5.17 13.56
C THR A 333 -31.94 3.79 12.98
N GLU A 334 -33.07 3.39 12.42
CA GLU A 334 -33.26 2.10 11.75
C GLU A 334 -32.39 2.03 10.48
N THR A 335 -32.40 3.08 9.65
CA THR A 335 -31.59 3.14 8.42
C THR A 335 -30.09 3.07 8.73
N VAL A 336 -29.62 3.85 9.71
CA VAL A 336 -28.21 3.83 10.13
C VAL A 336 -27.83 2.47 10.75
N ALA A 337 -28.70 1.89 11.59
CA ALA A 337 -28.44 0.59 12.20
C ALA A 337 -28.30 -0.53 11.15
N VAL A 338 -29.17 -0.55 10.14
CA VAL A 338 -29.09 -1.50 9.01
C VAL A 338 -27.79 -1.31 8.24
N SER A 339 -27.39 -0.05 7.99
CA SER A 339 -26.15 0.27 7.29
C SER A 339 -24.93 -0.16 8.10
N VAL A 340 -24.91 0.03 9.42
CA VAL A 340 -23.82 -0.42 10.31
C VAL A 340 -23.71 -1.95 10.31
N VAL A 341 -24.83 -2.67 10.41
CA VAL A 341 -24.83 -4.14 10.34
C VAL A 341 -24.27 -4.62 9.00
N GLY A 342 -24.73 -3.97 7.89
CA GLY A 342 -24.19 -4.22 6.55
C GLY A 342 -22.69 -3.91 6.48
N GLY A 343 -22.25 -2.80 7.07
CA GLY A 343 -20.85 -2.39 7.11
C GLY A 343 -19.94 -3.37 7.83
N ILE A 344 -20.37 -3.86 9.02
CA ILE A 344 -19.62 -4.88 9.77
C ILE A 344 -19.51 -6.17 8.94
N GLY A 345 -20.62 -6.60 8.32
CA GLY A 345 -20.63 -7.75 7.42
C GLY A 345 -19.73 -7.53 6.20
N GLY A 346 -19.77 -6.32 5.63
CA GLY A 346 -18.96 -5.93 4.46
C GLY A 346 -17.46 -5.92 4.75
N VAL A 347 -17.03 -5.38 5.89
CA VAL A 347 -15.63 -5.42 6.33
C VAL A 347 -15.18 -6.86 6.55
N GLY A 348 -15.99 -7.70 7.20
CA GLY A 348 -15.67 -9.11 7.39
C GLY A 348 -15.54 -9.87 6.06
N LEU A 349 -16.47 -9.65 5.13
CA LEU A 349 -16.40 -10.22 3.78
C LEU A 349 -15.22 -9.69 2.98
N GLY A 350 -14.89 -8.39 3.14
CA GLY A 350 -13.72 -7.75 2.51
C GLY A 350 -12.41 -8.35 3.02
N ALA A 351 -12.28 -8.54 4.32
CA ALA A 351 -11.12 -9.25 4.90
C ALA A 351 -11.00 -10.68 4.36
N GLY A 352 -12.12 -11.41 4.29
CA GLY A 352 -12.17 -12.74 3.66
C GLY A 352 -11.76 -12.71 2.18
N ALA A 353 -12.25 -11.72 1.43
CA ALA A 353 -11.91 -11.54 0.01
C ALA A 353 -10.41 -11.27 -0.18
N ILE A 354 -9.79 -10.43 0.67
CA ILE A 354 -8.34 -10.18 0.66
C ILE A 354 -7.57 -11.49 0.86
N VAL A 355 -7.95 -12.30 1.86
CA VAL A 355 -7.30 -13.60 2.11
C VAL A 355 -7.43 -14.55 0.93
N VAL A 356 -8.62 -14.63 0.32
CA VAL A 356 -8.85 -15.47 -0.87
C VAL A 356 -8.03 -14.97 -2.06
N PHE A 357 -7.99 -13.64 -2.25
CA PHE A 357 -7.23 -13.00 -3.33
C PHE A 357 -5.73 -13.25 -3.17
N ASN A 358 -5.17 -13.09 -1.96
CA ASN A 358 -3.75 -13.37 -1.70
C ASN A 358 -3.42 -14.86 -1.90
N ARG A 359 -4.28 -15.79 -1.48
CA ARG A 359 -4.09 -17.23 -1.74
C ARG A 359 -4.13 -17.57 -3.24
N PHE A 360 -4.98 -16.91 -3.99
CA PHE A 360 -5.05 -17.07 -5.44
C PHE A 360 -3.78 -16.50 -6.09
N ALA A 361 -3.36 -15.31 -5.68
CA ALA A 361 -2.15 -14.65 -6.18
C ALA A 361 -0.89 -15.50 -5.89
N ALA A 362 -0.76 -16.03 -4.68
CA ALA A 362 0.35 -16.90 -4.31
C ALA A 362 0.44 -18.17 -5.19
N ARG A 363 -0.72 -18.76 -5.53
CA ARG A 363 -0.75 -19.98 -6.36
C ARG A 363 -0.55 -19.72 -7.85
N SER A 364 -1.00 -18.56 -8.35
CA SER A 364 -1.01 -18.27 -9.80
C SER A 364 0.20 -17.47 -10.24
N PHE A 365 0.76 -16.66 -9.35
CA PHE A 365 1.81 -15.68 -9.66
C PHE A 365 3.04 -15.82 -8.73
N GLY A 366 3.02 -16.70 -7.72
CA GLY A 366 4.11 -16.85 -6.77
C GLY A 366 4.29 -15.68 -5.79
N VAL A 367 3.30 -14.77 -5.68
CA VAL A 367 3.37 -13.56 -4.85
C VAL A 367 2.66 -13.81 -3.52
N GLU A 368 3.36 -13.72 -2.40
CA GLU A 368 2.81 -14.06 -1.08
C GLU A 368 1.70 -13.12 -0.60
N SER A 369 1.75 -11.80 -0.94
CA SER A 369 0.69 -10.85 -0.55
C SER A 369 0.59 -9.67 -1.52
N LEU A 370 -0.51 -9.59 -2.27
CA LEU A 370 -0.84 -8.45 -3.15
C LEU A 370 -1.76 -7.42 -2.48
N ALA A 371 -2.46 -7.81 -1.43
CA ALA A 371 -3.37 -6.95 -0.71
C ALA A 371 -3.08 -7.03 0.79
N THR A 372 -2.99 -5.88 1.45
CA THR A 372 -2.78 -5.79 2.89
C THR A 372 -4.08 -5.43 3.61
N PHE A 373 -4.35 -6.11 4.72
CA PHE A 373 -5.47 -5.78 5.59
C PHE A 373 -4.96 -5.00 6.80
N ASP A 374 -5.11 -3.67 6.73
CA ASP A 374 -4.80 -2.79 7.86
C ASP A 374 -6.02 -2.70 8.80
N PRO A 375 -5.85 -2.79 10.12
CA PRO A 375 -6.94 -2.59 11.10
C PRO A 375 -7.69 -1.26 10.92
N LEU A 376 -7.05 -0.23 10.36
CA LEU A 376 -7.69 1.05 10.04
C LEU A 376 -8.84 0.89 9.03
N LEU A 377 -8.77 -0.11 8.13
CA LEU A 377 -9.84 -0.42 7.19
C LEU A 377 -11.15 -0.82 7.89
N ILE A 378 -11.08 -1.35 9.11
CA ILE A 378 -12.28 -1.67 9.91
C ILE A 378 -12.99 -0.38 10.28
N VAL A 379 -12.25 0.58 10.85
CA VAL A 379 -12.79 1.88 11.27
C VAL A 379 -13.33 2.64 10.05
N TYR A 380 -12.56 2.64 8.97
CA TYR A 380 -12.93 3.26 7.70
C TYR A 380 -14.20 2.66 7.11
N GLY A 381 -14.31 1.33 7.02
CA GLY A 381 -15.50 0.64 6.49
C GLY A 381 -16.76 0.90 7.31
N ILE A 382 -16.66 0.92 8.65
CA ILE A 382 -17.78 1.25 9.54
C ILE A 382 -18.17 2.72 9.38
N ALA A 383 -17.20 3.64 9.30
CA ALA A 383 -17.47 5.07 9.10
C ALA A 383 -18.22 5.33 7.78
N VAL A 384 -17.80 4.66 6.70
CA VAL A 384 -18.46 4.74 5.40
C VAL A 384 -19.87 4.15 5.44
N ALA A 385 -20.08 3.05 6.16
CA ALA A 385 -21.43 2.49 6.33
C ALA A 385 -22.36 3.44 7.08
N VAL A 386 -21.87 4.12 8.13
CA VAL A 386 -22.63 5.17 8.84
C VAL A 386 -22.94 6.33 7.90
N LEU A 387 -21.97 6.78 7.10
CA LEU A 387 -22.14 7.83 6.11
C LEU A 387 -23.22 7.47 5.07
N ILE A 388 -23.18 6.25 4.54
CA ILE A 388 -24.20 5.72 3.62
C ILE A 388 -25.59 5.80 4.28
N GLY A 389 -25.72 5.34 5.53
CA GLY A 389 -26.99 5.36 6.27
C GLY A 389 -27.53 6.78 6.48
N LEU A 390 -26.64 7.72 6.84
CA LEU A 390 -27.00 9.13 7.04
C LEU A 390 -27.44 9.83 5.76
N ILE A 391 -26.73 9.60 4.64
CA ILE A 391 -27.05 10.19 3.34
C ILE A 391 -28.31 9.57 2.74
N ALA A 392 -28.54 8.26 2.95
CA ALA A 392 -29.73 7.57 2.45
C ALA A 392 -31.01 7.92 3.21
N ALA A 393 -30.91 8.23 4.52
CA ALA A 393 -32.05 8.42 5.43
C ALA A 393 -33.06 9.53 5.03
N PRO A 394 -32.68 10.68 4.44
CA PRO A 394 -33.61 11.73 4.05
C PRO A 394 -34.74 11.24 3.13
N TYR A 395 -34.45 10.33 2.20
CA TYR A 395 -35.47 9.80 1.28
C TYR A 395 -36.59 9.00 2.00
N PRO A 396 -36.29 7.97 2.80
CA PRO A 396 -37.32 7.27 3.54
C PRO A 396 -38.03 8.16 4.58
N ILE A 397 -37.35 9.13 5.19
CA ILE A 397 -37.98 10.11 6.10
C ILE A 397 -38.99 11.00 5.34
N TRP A 398 -38.63 11.47 4.14
CA TRP A 398 -39.55 12.25 3.33
C TRP A 398 -40.75 11.42 2.89
N LEU A 399 -40.54 10.15 2.54
CA LEU A 399 -41.61 9.23 2.15
C LEU A 399 -42.58 8.93 3.32
N SER A 400 -42.06 8.78 4.54
CA SER A 400 -42.88 8.54 5.75
C SER A 400 -43.81 9.72 6.09
N ARG A 401 -43.42 10.94 5.72
CA ARG A 401 -44.24 12.18 5.95
C ARG A 401 -45.37 12.37 4.92
N ARG A 402 -45.32 11.68 3.77
CA ARG A 402 -46.34 11.75 2.72
C ARG A 402 -47.45 10.71 2.87
N THR A 403 -47.37 9.82 3.88
CA THR A 403 -48.45 8.88 4.19
C THR A 403 -49.56 9.55 4.91
N ASP A 404 -50.62 9.99 4.17
CA ASP A 404 -51.83 10.52 4.74
C ASP A 404 -52.64 9.40 5.43
N VAL A 405 -53.03 9.65 6.72
CA VAL A 405 -53.78 8.73 7.56
C VAL A 405 -55.18 8.46 6.99
N THR A 406 -55.67 9.35 6.16
CA THR A 406 -57.04 9.27 5.54
C THR A 406 -57.14 8.20 4.44
N GLU A 407 -56.04 7.84 3.78
CA GLU A 407 -56.01 6.87 2.68
C GLU A 407 -55.93 5.42 3.17
N VAL A 408 -55.57 5.18 4.44
CA VAL A 408 -55.37 3.83 5.02
C VAL A 408 -56.62 3.36 5.76
N LEU A 409 -57.59 4.27 6.10
CA LEU A 409 -58.81 3.98 6.85
C LEU A 409 -60.05 4.00 5.97
N GLY A 410 -59.96 4.24 4.67
CA GLY A 410 -61.04 4.10 3.67
C GLY A 410 -60.78 2.83 2.85
#